data_95151801d4377922103468c4684a5c0d
#
_entry.id   95151801d4377922103468c4684a5c0d
#
_cell.length_a   1.000
_cell.length_b   1.000
_cell.length_c   1.000
_cell.angle_alpha   90.00
_cell.angle_beta   90.00
_cell.angle_gamma   90.00
#
_symmetry.space_group_name_H-M   'P 1'
#
loop_
_entity.id
_entity.type
_entity.pdbx_description
1 polymer ?
#
loop_
_entity_poly.entity_id
_entity_poly.type
_entity_poly.pdbx_seq_one_letter_code
_entity_poly.pdbx_strand_id
1 'polypeptide(L)'
;MRLYIIRHADPDYENNTITPEGHLEAKALARRMTREKLHKIYASPMGRAQHTMQYTADALKLKSTTENWTAELETWRADQNKYGVSMIWDVPGEKIRGGEKVPHHHDWHEHDPFNDAKLKQEYEYICAQSDAFLLRHGYERKGHRYRCVKPHQERIAVFCHGGFGLTWLSHLLALPLPMVWSGFWLPPSSVTTVLFDERSKEWAVPRCIGMADCSHLYEAGLPIRPRGIKTNFD
;
A
#
# COMPACT_ATOMS: atom_id res chain seq x y z
N MET A 1 -15.79 -6.84 -5.12
CA MET A 1 -14.95 -5.62 -5.36
C MET A 1 -13.50 -6.02 -5.61
N ARG A 2 -12.77 -5.27 -6.45
CA ARG A 2 -11.29 -5.31 -6.51
C ARG A 2 -10.72 -3.97 -6.07
N LEU A 3 -9.74 -4.04 -5.19
CA LEU A 3 -8.98 -2.89 -4.71
C LEU A 3 -7.56 -3.00 -5.27
N TYR A 4 -7.10 -1.96 -5.95
CA TYR A 4 -5.73 -1.81 -6.43
C TYR A 4 -5.02 -0.82 -5.52
N ILE A 5 -4.04 -1.29 -4.77
CA ILE A 5 -3.12 -0.47 -3.97
C ILE A 5 -1.91 -0.20 -4.87
N ILE A 6 -1.70 1.06 -5.21
CA ILE A 6 -0.70 1.49 -6.19
C ILE A 6 0.29 2.42 -5.52
N ARG A 7 1.56 2.02 -5.48
CA ARG A 7 2.62 2.93 -5.02
C ARG A 7 2.86 4.01 -6.09
N HIS A 8 3.11 5.26 -5.67
CA HIS A 8 3.56 6.31 -6.57
C HIS A 8 4.78 5.86 -7.41
N ALA A 9 4.97 6.44 -8.59
CA ALA A 9 6.12 6.23 -9.46
C ALA A 9 7.42 6.74 -8.84
N ASP A 10 8.56 6.56 -9.51
CA ASP A 10 9.88 6.94 -9.00
C ASP A 10 9.88 8.37 -8.45
N PRO A 11 10.17 8.56 -7.14
CA PRO A 11 9.93 9.83 -6.48
C PRO A 11 11.10 10.81 -6.58
N ASP A 12 10.77 12.08 -6.74
CA ASP A 12 11.54 13.22 -6.35
C ASP A 12 11.03 13.71 -4.98
N TYR A 13 11.68 13.27 -3.92
CA TYR A 13 11.24 13.57 -2.55
C TYR A 13 11.39 15.04 -2.19
N GLU A 14 12.42 15.71 -2.71
CA GLU A 14 12.71 17.12 -2.43
C GLU A 14 11.57 18.02 -2.92
N ASN A 15 11.08 17.78 -4.12
CA ASN A 15 10.03 18.57 -4.75
C ASN A 15 8.62 17.96 -4.54
N ASN A 16 8.49 16.89 -3.75
CA ASN A 16 7.24 16.16 -3.52
C ASN A 16 6.52 15.79 -4.84
N THR A 17 7.30 15.35 -5.83
CA THR A 17 6.81 14.97 -7.16
C THR A 17 7.41 13.62 -7.60
N ILE A 18 7.37 13.32 -8.88
CA ILE A 18 8.01 12.16 -9.49
C ILE A 18 9.11 12.62 -10.44
N THR A 19 10.15 11.81 -10.60
CA THR A 19 11.27 12.08 -11.48
C THR A 19 10.87 12.02 -12.96
N PRO A 20 11.72 12.48 -13.91
CA PRO A 20 11.48 12.26 -15.34
C PRO A 20 11.21 10.79 -15.68
N GLU A 21 11.92 9.85 -15.06
CA GLU A 21 11.71 8.42 -15.21
C GLU A 21 10.38 7.98 -14.57
N GLY A 22 10.03 8.56 -13.42
CA GLY A 22 8.73 8.33 -12.78
C GLY A 22 7.55 8.74 -13.67
N HIS A 23 7.72 9.77 -14.50
CA HIS A 23 6.71 10.13 -15.51
C HIS A 23 6.56 9.06 -16.59
N LEU A 24 7.63 8.37 -16.99
CA LEU A 24 7.57 7.23 -17.93
C LEU A 24 6.85 6.04 -17.28
N GLU A 25 7.18 5.74 -16.02
CA GLU A 25 6.51 4.70 -15.23
C GLU A 25 5.00 4.99 -15.11
N ALA A 26 4.62 6.22 -14.74
CA ALA A 26 3.22 6.63 -14.60
C ALA A 26 2.42 6.52 -15.91
N LYS A 27 3.06 6.83 -17.07
CA LYS A 27 2.46 6.62 -18.39
C LYS A 27 2.25 5.13 -18.70
N ALA A 28 3.23 4.28 -18.38
CA ALA A 28 3.11 2.83 -18.57
C ALA A 28 2.01 2.26 -17.67
N LEU A 29 1.97 2.67 -16.41
CA LEU A 29 0.94 2.31 -15.44
C LEU A 29 -0.46 2.73 -15.94
N ALA A 30 -0.63 3.94 -16.44
CA ALA A 30 -1.90 4.42 -16.98
C ALA A 30 -2.42 3.53 -18.11
N ARG A 31 -1.55 3.13 -19.06
CA ARG A 31 -1.91 2.18 -20.12
C ARG A 31 -2.41 0.84 -19.58
N ARG A 32 -1.77 0.31 -18.54
CA ARG A 32 -2.23 -0.90 -17.84
C ARG A 32 -3.60 -0.67 -17.21
N MET A 33 -3.77 0.41 -16.45
CA MET A 33 -5.00 0.68 -15.70
C MET A 33 -6.21 0.95 -16.59
N THR A 34 -6.03 1.38 -17.85
CA THR A 34 -7.14 1.47 -18.81
C THR A 34 -7.72 0.09 -19.13
N ARG A 35 -6.89 -0.96 -19.17
CA ARG A 35 -7.35 -2.35 -19.39
C ARG A 35 -8.11 -2.91 -18.18
N GLU A 36 -7.83 -2.37 -16.98
CA GLU A 36 -8.48 -2.81 -15.74
C GLU A 36 -9.92 -2.29 -15.56
N LYS A 37 -10.38 -1.35 -16.38
CA LYS A 37 -11.73 -0.77 -16.35
C LYS A 37 -12.09 -0.27 -14.95
N LEU A 38 -11.29 0.65 -14.40
CA LEU A 38 -11.54 1.25 -13.10
C LEU A 38 -12.87 2.00 -13.05
N HIS A 39 -13.51 1.98 -11.88
CA HIS A 39 -14.74 2.71 -11.60
C HIS A 39 -14.49 3.93 -10.72
N LYS A 40 -13.49 3.86 -9.81
CA LYS A 40 -13.16 4.94 -8.88
C LYS A 40 -11.64 5.03 -8.69
N ILE A 41 -11.18 6.26 -8.53
CA ILE A 41 -9.78 6.58 -8.29
C ILE A 41 -9.67 7.43 -7.02
N TYR A 42 -8.81 7.00 -6.12
CA TYR A 42 -8.43 7.72 -4.92
C TYR A 42 -6.92 7.92 -4.90
N ALA A 43 -6.47 8.98 -4.23
CA ALA A 43 -5.04 9.22 -4.07
C ALA A 43 -4.71 9.85 -2.73
N SER A 44 -3.52 9.58 -2.26
CA SER A 44 -2.86 10.30 -1.18
C SER A 44 -2.79 11.81 -1.48
N PRO A 45 -2.81 12.68 -0.47
CA PRO A 45 -2.64 14.12 -0.66
C PRO A 45 -1.24 14.52 -1.13
N MET A 46 -0.25 13.61 -1.07
CA MET A 46 1.15 13.93 -1.40
C MET A 46 1.36 14.02 -2.92
N GLY A 47 2.10 15.04 -3.35
CA GLY A 47 2.27 15.38 -4.77
C GLY A 47 2.74 14.22 -5.64
N ARG A 48 3.71 13.41 -5.18
CA ARG A 48 4.21 12.23 -5.92
C ARG A 48 3.11 11.19 -6.22
N ALA A 49 2.15 11.02 -5.32
CA ALA A 49 1.01 10.14 -5.54
C ALA A 49 -0.02 10.78 -6.48
N GLN A 50 -0.29 12.08 -6.30
CA GLN A 50 -1.18 12.86 -7.16
C GLN A 50 -0.67 12.88 -8.61
N HIS A 51 0.62 13.16 -8.83
CA HIS A 51 1.21 13.20 -10.16
C HIS A 51 1.21 11.80 -10.83
N THR A 52 1.44 10.75 -10.08
CA THR A 52 1.34 9.38 -10.63
C THR A 52 -0.12 9.06 -11.02
N MET A 53 -1.06 9.37 -10.16
CA MET A 53 -2.49 9.13 -10.35
C MET A 53 -3.06 9.88 -11.57
N GLN A 54 -2.61 11.12 -11.79
CA GLN A 54 -3.15 12.02 -12.81
C GLN A 54 -3.13 11.39 -14.21
N TYR A 55 -2.04 10.68 -14.58
CA TYR A 55 -1.95 9.97 -15.86
C TYR A 55 -3.07 8.94 -16.06
N THR A 56 -3.42 8.21 -14.98
CA THR A 56 -4.49 7.23 -15.03
C THR A 56 -5.87 7.89 -15.08
N ALA A 57 -6.07 8.94 -14.28
CA ALA A 57 -7.32 9.71 -14.25
C ALA A 57 -7.63 10.33 -15.61
N ASP A 58 -6.63 10.94 -16.25
CA ASP A 58 -6.76 11.56 -17.59
C ASP A 58 -7.07 10.52 -18.67
N ALA A 59 -6.34 9.40 -18.66
CA ALA A 59 -6.52 8.33 -19.64
C ALA A 59 -7.92 7.68 -19.57
N LEU A 60 -8.49 7.60 -18.35
CA LEU A 60 -9.82 7.02 -18.13
C LEU A 60 -10.94 8.08 -18.11
N LYS A 61 -10.60 9.38 -18.09
CA LYS A 61 -11.54 10.50 -17.91
C LYS A 61 -12.35 10.36 -16.62
N LEU A 62 -11.74 9.82 -15.57
CA LEU A 62 -12.33 9.65 -14.25
C LEU A 62 -11.88 10.77 -13.33
N LYS A 63 -12.81 11.27 -12.51
CA LYS A 63 -12.45 12.16 -11.39
C LYS A 63 -11.81 11.34 -10.27
N SER A 64 -10.78 11.90 -9.67
CA SER A 64 -10.13 11.35 -8.48
C SER A 64 -10.65 12.02 -7.20
N THR A 65 -10.51 11.31 -6.08
CA THR A 65 -10.82 11.83 -4.75
C THR A 65 -9.56 11.69 -3.88
N THR A 66 -9.20 12.75 -3.16
CA THR A 66 -8.09 12.70 -2.21
C THR A 66 -8.55 12.09 -0.91
N GLU A 67 -7.79 11.09 -0.42
CA GLU A 67 -7.98 10.42 0.88
C GLU A 67 -6.78 10.74 1.79
N ASN A 68 -6.94 11.66 2.71
CA ASN A 68 -5.84 12.17 3.53
C ASN A 68 -5.16 11.10 4.39
N TRP A 69 -5.89 10.08 4.82
CA TRP A 69 -5.37 8.98 5.63
C TRP A 69 -4.42 8.05 4.86
N THR A 70 -4.34 8.18 3.53
CA THR A 70 -3.43 7.39 2.68
C THR A 70 -2.08 8.05 2.45
N ALA A 71 -1.75 9.13 3.19
CA ALA A 71 -0.43 9.75 3.18
C ALA A 71 0.66 8.78 3.65
N GLU A 72 1.92 9.02 3.24
CA GLU A 72 3.04 8.21 3.75
C GLU A 72 3.28 8.48 5.25
N LEU A 73 3.75 7.46 5.92
CA LEU A 73 3.93 7.40 7.37
C LEU A 73 5.22 8.11 7.81
N GLU A 74 5.42 9.35 7.38
CA GLU A 74 6.68 10.08 7.54
C GLU A 74 7.08 10.33 9.00
N THR A 75 6.13 10.24 9.94
CA THR A 75 6.38 10.34 11.39
C THR A 75 6.83 9.03 12.03
N TRP A 76 6.71 7.90 11.32
CA TRP A 76 7.02 6.58 11.86
C TRP A 76 8.53 6.29 11.76
N ARG A 77 9.27 6.75 12.78
CA ARG A 77 10.73 6.73 12.78
C ARG A 77 11.29 5.53 13.54
N ALA A 78 12.42 5.02 13.04
CA ALA A 78 13.28 4.09 13.75
C ALA A 78 14.48 4.80 14.36
N ASP A 79 15.09 4.23 15.37
CA ASP A 79 16.39 4.69 15.87
C ASP A 79 17.48 4.39 14.83
N GLN A 80 17.89 5.43 14.10
CA GLN A 80 18.86 5.32 13.03
C GLN A 80 20.22 4.82 13.52
N ASN A 81 20.63 5.16 14.75
CA ASN A 81 21.89 4.71 15.32
C ASN A 81 21.87 3.19 15.60
N LYS A 82 20.71 2.67 16.00
CA LYS A 82 20.53 1.25 16.33
C LYS A 82 20.28 0.38 15.10
N TYR A 83 19.49 0.87 14.12
CA TYR A 83 19.02 0.07 13.00
C TYR A 83 19.62 0.44 11.65
N GLY A 84 20.38 1.54 11.56
CA GLY A 84 20.96 2.02 10.29
C GLY A 84 19.95 2.59 9.30
N VAL A 85 18.68 2.75 9.72
CA VAL A 85 17.58 3.26 8.92
C VAL A 85 16.76 4.28 9.69
N SER A 86 16.12 5.21 8.99
CA SER A 86 15.33 6.27 9.61
C SER A 86 13.83 5.97 9.68
N MET A 87 13.35 5.05 8.84
CA MET A 87 11.93 4.70 8.80
C MET A 87 11.70 3.33 9.43
N ILE A 88 10.63 3.21 10.21
CA ILE A 88 10.36 1.99 10.98
C ILE A 88 10.11 0.76 10.09
N TRP A 89 9.51 0.94 8.91
CA TRP A 89 9.26 -0.16 7.97
C TRP A 89 10.51 -0.62 7.19
N ASP A 90 11.61 0.12 7.31
CA ASP A 90 12.91 -0.23 6.71
C ASP A 90 13.84 -0.96 7.70
N VAL A 91 13.39 -1.21 8.92
CA VAL A 91 14.17 -1.97 9.92
C VAL A 91 14.56 -3.31 9.33
N PRO A 92 15.87 -3.69 9.39
CA PRO A 92 16.35 -4.93 8.79
C PRO A 92 15.59 -6.15 9.25
N GLY A 93 15.16 -7.00 8.30
CA GLY A 93 14.39 -8.20 8.60
C GLY A 93 15.07 -9.15 9.58
N GLU A 94 16.41 -9.20 9.59
CA GLU A 94 17.20 -9.96 10.56
C GLU A 94 16.97 -9.51 12.02
N LYS A 95 16.70 -8.21 12.24
CA LYS A 95 16.40 -7.67 13.57
C LYS A 95 14.97 -8.01 14.00
N ILE A 96 14.04 -8.08 13.04
CA ILE A 96 12.64 -8.42 13.29
C ILE A 96 12.47 -9.92 13.53
N ARG A 97 13.19 -10.76 12.77
CA ARG A 97 12.99 -12.20 12.69
C ARG A 97 14.02 -13.02 13.48
N GLY A 98 15.09 -12.38 13.96
CA GLY A 98 16.22 -13.05 14.64
C GLY A 98 16.01 -13.31 16.13
N GLY A 99 14.93 -12.83 16.74
CA GLY A 99 14.60 -13.07 18.14
C GLY A 99 14.02 -14.46 18.39
N GLU A 100 13.94 -14.88 19.66
CA GLU A 100 13.28 -16.14 20.07
C GLU A 100 11.77 -16.13 19.73
N LYS A 101 11.15 -14.97 19.74
CA LYS A 101 9.74 -14.77 19.39
C LYS A 101 9.64 -13.84 18.20
N VAL A 102 8.87 -14.29 17.21
CA VAL A 102 8.52 -13.48 16.04
C VAL A 102 7.24 -12.69 16.34
N PRO A 103 7.18 -11.39 15.98
CA PRO A 103 5.98 -10.59 16.21
C PRO A 103 4.73 -11.21 15.58
N HIS A 104 3.65 -11.33 16.36
CA HIS A 104 2.34 -11.79 15.91
C HIS A 104 1.34 -10.64 15.74
N HIS A 105 0.16 -10.93 15.21
CA HIS A 105 -0.85 -9.91 14.88
C HIS A 105 -1.31 -9.12 16.12
N HIS A 106 -1.33 -9.73 17.30
CA HIS A 106 -1.84 -9.08 18.53
C HIS A 106 -0.75 -8.46 19.39
N ASP A 107 0.51 -8.87 19.26
CA ASP A 107 1.61 -8.48 20.15
C ASP A 107 2.77 -7.75 19.47
N TRP A 108 2.71 -7.53 18.15
CA TRP A 108 3.80 -6.91 17.40
C TRP A 108 4.27 -5.58 18.00
N HIS A 109 3.36 -4.82 18.60
CA HIS A 109 3.63 -3.53 19.23
C HIS A 109 4.28 -3.65 20.62
N GLU A 110 4.51 -4.85 21.13
CA GLU A 110 5.24 -5.13 22.36
C GLU A 110 6.72 -5.46 22.10
N HIS A 111 7.08 -5.69 20.83
CA HIS A 111 8.43 -6.03 20.40
C HIS A 111 9.23 -4.79 20.00
N ASP A 112 10.51 -4.73 20.41
CA ASP A 112 11.44 -3.73 19.90
C ASP A 112 11.69 -3.95 18.39
N PRO A 113 11.69 -2.93 17.55
CA PRO A 113 11.58 -1.48 17.82
C PRO A 113 10.14 -0.93 17.79
N PHE A 114 9.12 -1.76 17.82
CA PHE A 114 7.71 -1.38 17.59
C PHE A 114 6.95 -1.06 18.89
N ASN A 115 7.63 -1.16 20.04
CA ASN A 115 7.05 -0.96 21.38
C ASN A 115 6.85 0.52 21.76
N ASP A 116 6.39 1.30 20.80
CA ASP A 116 5.98 2.70 20.97
C ASP A 116 4.45 2.78 20.96
N ALA A 117 3.88 3.30 22.05
CA ALA A 117 2.45 3.50 22.19
C ALA A 117 1.87 4.40 21.08
N LYS A 118 2.63 5.40 20.61
CA LYS A 118 2.23 6.27 19.50
C LYS A 118 2.11 5.49 18.20
N LEU A 119 3.06 4.59 17.91
CA LEU A 119 3.03 3.75 16.71
C LEU A 119 1.77 2.87 16.67
N LYS A 120 1.41 2.28 17.83
CA LYS A 120 0.16 1.52 17.96
C LYS A 120 -1.07 2.38 17.67
N GLN A 121 -1.16 3.57 18.28
CA GLN A 121 -2.29 4.48 18.08
C GLN A 121 -2.42 4.92 16.62
N GLU A 122 -1.32 5.25 15.96
CA GLU A 122 -1.30 5.63 14.55
C GLU A 122 -1.71 4.46 13.64
N TYR A 123 -1.29 3.23 13.96
CA TYR A 123 -1.76 2.04 13.25
C TYR A 123 -3.28 1.82 13.42
N GLU A 124 -3.78 1.93 14.65
CA GLU A 124 -5.22 1.83 14.93
C GLU A 124 -6.03 2.90 14.19
N TYR A 125 -5.49 4.11 14.06
CA TYR A 125 -6.09 5.16 13.24
C TYR A 125 -6.21 4.74 11.76
N ILE A 126 -5.14 4.21 11.17
CA ILE A 126 -5.16 3.71 9.78
C ILE A 126 -6.18 2.58 9.63
N CYS A 127 -6.24 1.65 10.58
CA CYS A 127 -7.23 0.57 10.58
C CYS A 127 -8.65 1.12 10.57
N ALA A 128 -8.95 2.09 11.43
CA ALA A 128 -10.27 2.72 11.52
C ALA A 128 -10.64 3.45 10.23
N GLN A 129 -9.70 4.20 9.61
CA GLN A 129 -9.93 4.89 8.35
C GLN A 129 -10.15 3.91 7.19
N SER A 130 -9.37 2.82 7.15
CA SER A 130 -9.56 1.72 6.19
C SER A 130 -10.97 1.14 6.30
N ASP A 131 -11.41 0.82 7.52
CA ASP A 131 -12.71 0.22 7.74
C ASP A 131 -13.85 1.18 7.39
N ALA A 132 -13.70 2.48 7.68
CA ALA A 132 -14.64 3.53 7.26
C ALA A 132 -14.67 3.68 5.72
N PHE A 133 -13.50 3.63 5.06
CA PHE A 133 -13.40 3.65 3.60
C PHE A 133 -14.13 2.46 2.98
N LEU A 134 -13.87 1.25 3.48
CA LEU A 134 -14.50 0.03 2.98
C LEU A 134 -16.01 -0.02 3.25
N LEU A 135 -16.47 0.52 4.38
CA LEU A 135 -17.89 0.65 4.68
C LEU A 135 -18.61 1.55 3.65
N ARG A 136 -18.00 2.66 3.24
CA ARG A 136 -18.52 3.51 2.14
C ARG A 136 -18.64 2.75 0.82
N HIS A 137 -17.83 1.68 0.67
CA HIS A 137 -17.84 0.77 -0.47
C HIS A 137 -18.65 -0.52 -0.21
N GLY A 138 -19.50 -0.54 0.80
CA GLY A 138 -20.43 -1.65 1.04
C GLY A 138 -19.85 -2.85 1.77
N TYR A 139 -18.69 -2.71 2.43
CA TYR A 139 -18.02 -3.78 3.19
C TYR A 139 -17.80 -3.35 4.64
N GLU A 140 -18.55 -3.92 5.57
CA GLU A 140 -18.45 -3.67 7.01
C GLU A 140 -17.53 -4.71 7.66
N ARG A 141 -16.44 -4.25 8.31
CA ARG A 141 -15.53 -5.17 9.02
C ARG A 141 -16.18 -5.81 10.22
N LYS A 142 -16.02 -7.13 10.35
CA LYS A 142 -16.44 -7.97 11.49
C LYS A 142 -15.33 -8.97 11.81
N GLY A 143 -14.48 -8.63 12.77
CA GLY A 143 -13.26 -9.40 13.05
C GLY A 143 -12.28 -9.34 11.87
N HIS A 144 -11.94 -10.49 11.31
CA HIS A 144 -10.97 -10.61 10.20
C HIS A 144 -11.63 -10.83 8.82
N ARG A 145 -12.93 -10.57 8.71
CA ARG A 145 -13.72 -10.64 7.46
C ARG A 145 -14.64 -9.43 7.35
N TYR A 146 -15.29 -9.30 6.20
CA TYR A 146 -16.21 -8.18 5.93
C TYR A 146 -17.61 -8.70 5.63
N ARG A 147 -18.63 -8.08 6.25
CA ARG A 147 -20.01 -8.28 5.88
C ARG A 147 -20.31 -7.49 4.61
N CYS A 148 -20.89 -8.13 3.60
CA CYS A 148 -21.32 -7.50 2.36
C CYS A 148 -22.63 -6.74 2.61
N VAL A 149 -22.53 -5.45 2.90
CA VAL A 149 -23.70 -4.57 3.07
C VAL A 149 -24.29 -4.19 1.72
N LYS A 150 -23.44 -3.98 0.73
CA LYS A 150 -23.82 -3.67 -0.65
C LYS A 150 -22.85 -4.36 -1.62
N PRO A 151 -23.10 -5.63 -1.98
CA PRO A 151 -22.24 -6.39 -2.90
C PRO A 151 -22.15 -5.71 -4.27
N HIS A 152 -20.94 -5.65 -4.84
CA HIS A 152 -20.71 -5.11 -6.17
C HIS A 152 -19.39 -5.59 -6.77
N GLN A 153 -19.18 -5.36 -8.08
CA GLN A 153 -17.96 -5.73 -8.80
C GLN A 153 -17.10 -4.52 -9.19
N GLU A 154 -17.22 -3.40 -8.46
CA GLU A 154 -16.41 -2.21 -8.72
C GLU A 154 -14.92 -2.51 -8.58
N ARG A 155 -14.14 -1.80 -9.39
CA ARG A 155 -12.68 -1.80 -9.39
C ARG A 155 -12.21 -0.42 -8.97
N ILE A 156 -11.53 -0.37 -7.85
CA ILE A 156 -11.16 0.86 -7.15
C ILE A 156 -9.63 0.91 -7.06
N ALA A 157 -9.03 1.99 -7.52
CA ALA A 157 -7.60 2.24 -7.39
C ALA A 157 -7.34 3.29 -6.31
N VAL A 158 -6.33 3.04 -5.47
CA VAL A 158 -5.81 3.97 -4.46
C VAL A 158 -4.33 4.16 -4.69
N PHE A 159 -3.94 5.36 -5.11
CA PHE A 159 -2.54 5.75 -5.32
C PHE A 159 -1.96 6.25 -4.00
N CYS A 160 -0.95 5.55 -3.50
CA CYS A 160 -0.38 5.78 -2.18
C CYS A 160 1.14 5.56 -2.16
N HIS A 161 1.69 5.01 -1.09
CA HIS A 161 3.13 4.95 -0.82
C HIS A 161 3.56 3.55 -0.41
N GLY A 162 4.88 3.35 -0.26
CA GLY A 162 5.45 2.06 0.08
C GLY A 162 5.13 1.61 1.51
N GLY A 163 5.47 2.43 2.50
CA GLY A 163 5.24 2.14 3.92
C GLY A 163 3.75 2.05 4.24
N PHE A 164 2.96 3.03 3.78
CA PHE A 164 1.51 3.01 3.93
C PHE A 164 0.86 1.79 3.28
N GLY A 165 1.21 1.49 2.02
CA GLY A 165 0.59 0.38 1.28
C GLY A 165 0.82 -0.98 1.95
N LEU A 166 2.02 -1.23 2.47
CA LEU A 166 2.34 -2.43 3.24
C LEU A 166 1.57 -2.46 4.57
N THR A 167 1.47 -1.32 5.26
CA THR A 167 0.70 -1.19 6.51
C THR A 167 -0.78 -1.49 6.27
N TRP A 168 -1.34 -0.93 5.22
CA TRP A 168 -2.74 -1.20 4.86
C TRP A 168 -2.98 -2.66 4.49
N LEU A 169 -2.05 -3.26 3.74
CA LEU A 169 -2.12 -4.67 3.37
C LEU A 169 -2.09 -5.59 4.61
N SER A 170 -1.26 -5.26 5.61
CA SER A 170 -1.24 -5.96 6.91
C SER A 170 -2.63 -5.98 7.56
N HIS A 171 -3.31 -4.83 7.63
CA HIS A 171 -4.66 -4.73 8.19
C HIS A 171 -5.69 -5.52 7.37
N LEU A 172 -5.68 -5.36 6.04
CA LEU A 172 -6.64 -6.04 5.16
C LEU A 172 -6.56 -7.56 5.27
N LEU A 173 -5.35 -8.10 5.33
CA LEU A 173 -5.07 -9.54 5.33
C LEU A 173 -4.94 -10.14 6.74
N ALA A 174 -5.05 -9.32 7.79
CA ALA A 174 -4.83 -9.71 9.19
C ALA A 174 -3.46 -10.38 9.41
N LEU A 175 -2.41 -9.82 8.81
CA LEU A 175 -1.02 -10.28 8.96
C LEU A 175 -0.29 -9.41 9.98
N PRO A 176 0.69 -9.96 10.72
CA PRO A 176 1.52 -9.17 11.62
C PRO A 176 2.26 -8.06 10.86
N LEU A 177 2.11 -6.81 11.30
CA LEU A 177 2.64 -5.64 10.60
C LEU A 177 4.15 -5.72 10.31
N PRO A 178 5.04 -6.05 11.29
CA PRO A 178 6.47 -6.13 11.02
C PRO A 178 6.85 -7.26 10.06
N MET A 179 6.04 -8.33 10.01
CA MET A 179 6.25 -9.43 9.08
C MET A 179 5.92 -9.03 7.64
N VAL A 180 4.93 -8.14 7.47
CA VAL A 180 4.61 -7.57 6.15
C VAL A 180 5.70 -6.60 5.71
N TRP A 181 6.18 -5.72 6.59
CA TRP A 181 7.25 -4.78 6.28
C TRP A 181 8.56 -5.48 5.90
N SER A 182 8.93 -6.53 6.62
CA SER A 182 10.18 -7.28 6.38
C SER A 182 10.08 -8.37 5.32
N GLY A 183 8.88 -8.70 4.85
CA GLY A 183 8.64 -9.81 3.92
C GLY A 183 8.16 -9.39 2.54
N PHE A 184 7.70 -8.15 2.39
CA PHE A 184 7.17 -7.64 1.12
C PHE A 184 7.80 -6.30 0.78
N TRP A 185 7.84 -6.02 -0.49
CA TRP A 185 8.32 -4.76 -1.05
C TRP A 185 7.39 -4.30 -2.15
N LEU A 186 7.10 -3.00 -2.16
CA LEU A 186 6.34 -2.35 -3.22
C LEU A 186 7.27 -1.49 -4.07
N PRO A 187 7.72 -1.92 -5.26
CA PRO A 187 8.45 -1.07 -6.20
C PRO A 187 7.68 0.20 -6.55
N PRO A 188 8.35 1.28 -6.98
CA PRO A 188 7.67 2.43 -7.59
C PRO A 188 6.71 1.99 -8.70
N SER A 189 5.57 2.64 -8.80
CA SER A 189 4.45 2.35 -9.70
C SER A 189 3.85 0.94 -9.63
N SER A 190 4.29 0.06 -8.72
CA SER A 190 3.76 -1.28 -8.56
C SER A 190 2.27 -1.30 -8.19
N VAL A 191 1.60 -2.36 -8.60
CA VAL A 191 0.17 -2.60 -8.36
C VAL A 191 -0.01 -3.84 -7.51
N THR A 192 -0.59 -3.68 -6.33
CA THR A 192 -1.04 -4.80 -5.49
C THR A 192 -2.56 -4.91 -5.60
N THR A 193 -3.05 -6.09 -5.95
CA THR A 193 -4.47 -6.32 -6.19
C THR A 193 -5.07 -7.16 -5.06
N VAL A 194 -6.06 -6.60 -4.37
CA VAL A 194 -6.84 -7.29 -3.34
C VAL A 194 -8.26 -7.52 -3.84
N LEU A 195 -8.62 -8.79 -3.95
CA LEU A 195 -9.98 -9.20 -4.25
C LEU A 195 -10.75 -9.38 -2.93
N PHE A 196 -11.89 -8.72 -2.80
CA PHE A 196 -12.87 -9.06 -1.78
C PHE A 196 -13.65 -10.27 -2.28
N ASP A 197 -13.21 -11.47 -1.86
CA ASP A 197 -13.72 -12.77 -2.31
C ASP A 197 -15.07 -13.07 -1.65
N GLU A 198 -16.14 -12.92 -2.42
CA GLU A 198 -17.54 -13.06 -1.99
C GLU A 198 -18.06 -14.45 -2.38
N ARG A 199 -17.61 -15.50 -1.69
CA ARG A 199 -18.13 -16.87 -1.92
C ARG A 199 -19.53 -17.06 -1.37
N SER A 200 -19.93 -16.24 -0.41
CA SER A 200 -21.30 -16.13 0.08
C SER A 200 -21.86 -14.74 -0.21
N LYS A 201 -23.18 -14.59 -0.22
CA LYS A 201 -23.81 -13.29 -0.39
C LYS A 201 -23.63 -12.38 0.83
N GLU A 202 -23.25 -12.93 1.97
CA GLU A 202 -23.16 -12.25 3.25
C GLU A 202 -21.74 -11.77 3.56
N TRP A 203 -20.72 -12.57 3.18
CA TRP A 203 -19.35 -12.36 3.62
C TRP A 203 -18.36 -12.23 2.47
N ALA A 204 -17.43 -11.29 2.63
CA ALA A 204 -16.24 -11.15 1.81
C ALA A 204 -14.98 -11.32 2.65
N VAL A 205 -13.97 -11.98 2.06
CA VAL A 205 -12.64 -12.11 2.66
C VAL A 205 -11.63 -11.47 1.70
N PRO A 206 -10.81 -10.50 2.16
CA PRO A 206 -9.75 -9.93 1.34
C PRO A 206 -8.72 -11.00 0.97
N ARG A 207 -8.42 -11.08 -0.32
CA ARG A 207 -7.42 -12.00 -0.87
C ARG A 207 -6.48 -11.24 -1.78
N CYS A 208 -5.19 -11.21 -1.46
CA CYS A 208 -4.19 -10.67 -2.36
C CYS A 208 -4.01 -11.63 -3.54
N ILE A 209 -4.41 -11.20 -4.74
CA ILE A 209 -4.35 -12.00 -5.97
C ILE A 209 -3.23 -11.54 -6.92
N GLY A 210 -2.54 -10.46 -6.59
CA GLY A 210 -1.36 -9.95 -7.27
C GLY A 210 -0.60 -9.03 -6.33
N MET A 211 0.67 -9.34 -6.06
CA MET A 211 1.51 -8.57 -5.15
C MET A 211 2.59 -7.82 -5.92
N ALA A 212 2.67 -6.49 -5.72
CA ALA A 212 3.76 -5.66 -6.23
C ALA A 212 4.05 -5.82 -7.73
N ASP A 213 3.02 -6.03 -8.52
CA ASP A 213 3.12 -6.35 -9.95
C ASP A 213 3.58 -5.12 -10.76
N CYS A 214 4.70 -5.28 -11.45
CA CYS A 214 5.36 -4.29 -12.32
C CYS A 214 5.31 -4.67 -13.80
N SER A 215 4.40 -5.54 -14.24
CA SER A 215 4.31 -6.03 -15.63
C SER A 215 4.24 -4.89 -16.66
N HIS A 216 3.64 -3.75 -16.31
CA HIS A 216 3.59 -2.56 -17.15
C HIS A 216 4.96 -1.92 -17.41
N LEU A 217 5.91 -2.05 -16.47
CA LEU A 217 7.29 -1.60 -16.66
C LEU A 217 8.01 -2.51 -17.64
N TYR A 218 7.89 -3.83 -17.44
CA TYR A 218 8.45 -4.82 -18.36
C TYR A 218 7.91 -4.64 -19.79
N GLU A 219 6.59 -4.50 -19.95
CA GLU A 219 5.94 -4.24 -21.25
C GLU A 219 6.43 -2.94 -21.91
N ALA A 220 6.81 -1.95 -21.11
CA ALA A 220 7.33 -0.66 -21.58
C ALA A 220 8.87 -0.62 -21.77
N GLY A 221 9.59 -1.70 -21.45
CA GLY A 221 11.05 -1.73 -21.47
C GLY A 221 11.69 -0.84 -20.41
N LEU A 222 11.00 -0.60 -19.30
CA LEU A 222 11.47 0.23 -18.20
C LEU A 222 12.01 -0.64 -17.05
N PRO A 223 13.14 -0.25 -16.41
CA PRO A 223 13.68 -0.99 -15.28
C PRO A 223 12.82 -0.79 -14.02
N ILE A 224 12.80 -1.80 -13.15
CA ILE A 224 12.31 -1.66 -11.79
C ILE A 224 13.40 -0.96 -10.97
N ARG A 225 13.08 0.16 -10.32
CA ARG A 225 14.04 0.90 -9.50
C ARG A 225 14.04 0.42 -8.06
N PRO A 226 15.23 0.15 -7.45
CA PRO A 226 15.34 -0.49 -6.13
C PRO A 226 15.09 0.50 -4.97
N ARG A 227 14.07 1.32 -5.07
CA ARG A 227 13.71 2.30 -4.01
C ARG A 227 13.22 1.60 -2.75
N GLY A 228 14.02 1.69 -1.67
CA GLY A 228 13.77 1.00 -0.39
C GLY A 228 14.51 -0.34 -0.25
N ILE A 229 15.03 -0.92 -1.32
CA ILE A 229 15.98 -2.04 -1.27
C ILE A 229 17.40 -1.51 -1.31
N LYS A 230 18.27 -1.98 -0.44
CA LYS A 230 19.62 -1.41 -0.24
C LYS A 230 20.76 -2.32 -0.72
N THR A 231 20.50 -3.62 -0.85
CA THR A 231 21.53 -4.62 -1.21
C THR A 231 20.93 -5.72 -2.07
N ASN A 232 21.79 -6.37 -2.87
CA ASN A 232 21.48 -7.58 -3.64
C ASN A 232 20.29 -7.45 -4.61
N PHE A 233 20.08 -6.27 -5.19
CA PHE A 233 18.99 -6.06 -6.14
C PHE A 233 19.43 -6.26 -7.60
N ASP A 234 20.73 -6.06 -7.91
CA ASP A 234 21.33 -6.16 -9.26
C ASP A 234 21.79 -7.58 -9.56
#